data_dcb480582fe160b64fe48f1e1354b36a
#
_entry.id   dcb480582fe160b64fe48f1e1354b36a
#
_cell.length_a   1.000
_cell.length_b   1.000
_cell.length_c   1.000
_cell.angle_alpha   90.00
_cell.angle_beta   90.00
_cell.angle_gamma   90.00
#
_symmetry.space_group_name_H-M   'P 1'
#
loop_
_entity.id
_entity.type
_entity.pdbx_description
1 polymer ?
#
loop_
_entity_poly.entity_id
_entity_poly.type
_entity_poly.pdbx_seq_one_letter_code
_entity_poly.pdbx_strand_id
1 'polypeptide(L)'
;MMKRNAARFMALMTTLLIISFAAQAQFNNNWIDYNKTYYKFKVGQDGLCRIPKTSLLSIGLEGTPVEQFQLWRNGQEVPLFTSIPTGVLGDSDYLEFYGQMNDGKPDAVMYKNPAFQLSDKWSLQTDTAAYFLTVNSGSANARFTSVTNNIAGNTLPAEPFFMHTLERHFRDQINAGFASVVGVYVYSSSYDNGEGWSSRNIQPVTPLVEQYNNLFVAPGGPDPVFRIAAFGNAPNARSLRINVNGTTILERRMDFFNAAIQEVGFAANLLGRPVDTIRVTDLSGVASDRITLGKYEMVYPRQFNFGGSSLFTFTLPASNTGNYLEISAFASDGVAPVLYEMTG
;
A
#
# COMPACT_ATOMS: atom_id res chain seq x y z
N MET A 1 46.35 -0.42 38.20
CA MET A 1 45.97 0.10 36.88
C MET A 1 45.51 -0.99 35.91
N MET A 2 46.20 -2.13 35.79
CA MET A 2 45.88 -3.24 34.87
C MET A 2 44.47 -3.87 35.03
N LYS A 3 44.01 -4.11 36.28
CA LYS A 3 42.67 -4.73 36.50
C LYS A 3 41.49 -3.86 36.03
N ARG A 4 41.62 -2.54 36.04
CA ARG A 4 40.58 -1.59 35.63
C ARG A 4 40.47 -1.52 34.08
N ASN A 5 41.59 -1.71 33.38
CA ASN A 5 41.58 -1.73 31.90
C ASN A 5 41.06 -3.06 31.35
N ALA A 6 41.37 -4.19 32.03
CA ALA A 6 40.83 -5.52 31.68
C ALA A 6 39.27 -5.56 31.83
N ALA A 7 38.73 -4.97 32.89
CA ALA A 7 37.27 -4.88 33.08
C ALA A 7 36.58 -4.01 31.99
N ARG A 8 37.22 -2.92 31.61
CA ARG A 8 36.69 -2.04 30.50
C ARG A 8 36.77 -2.75 29.15
N PHE A 9 37.85 -3.50 28.88
CA PHE A 9 38.00 -4.27 27.66
C PHE A 9 36.98 -5.40 27.59
N MET A 10 36.73 -6.09 28.70
CA MET A 10 35.72 -7.14 28.80
C MET A 10 34.28 -6.58 28.63
N ALA A 11 33.98 -5.45 29.23
CA ALA A 11 32.67 -4.76 29.02
C ALA A 11 32.47 -4.32 27.57
N LEU A 12 33.52 -3.81 26.92
CA LEU A 12 33.47 -3.43 25.50
C LEU A 12 33.25 -4.63 24.57
N MET A 13 33.95 -5.76 24.84
CA MET A 13 33.77 -7.02 24.11
C MET A 13 32.36 -7.59 24.30
N THR A 14 31.83 -7.55 25.51
CA THR A 14 30.47 -8.02 25.80
C THR A 14 29.42 -7.16 25.10
N THR A 15 29.62 -5.85 25.05
CA THR A 15 28.74 -4.92 24.32
C THR A 15 28.81 -5.16 22.80
N LEU A 16 30.00 -5.40 22.24
CA LEU A 16 30.15 -5.76 20.81
C LEU A 16 29.48 -7.10 20.47
N LEU A 17 29.55 -8.09 21.36
CA LEU A 17 28.88 -9.40 21.17
C LEU A 17 27.35 -9.25 21.19
N ILE A 18 26.80 -8.40 22.06
CA ILE A 18 25.36 -8.16 22.15
C ILE A 18 24.84 -7.45 20.90
N ILE A 19 25.62 -6.53 20.32
CA ILE A 19 25.25 -5.82 19.08
C ILE A 19 25.23 -6.76 17.86
N SER A 20 26.09 -7.81 17.83
CA SER A 20 26.09 -8.77 16.73
C SER A 20 24.85 -9.67 16.67
N PHE A 21 24.08 -9.82 17.74
CA PHE A 21 22.82 -10.57 17.72
C PHE A 21 21.62 -9.77 17.15
N ALA A 22 21.77 -8.47 16.96
CA ALA A 22 20.71 -7.61 16.40
C ALA A 22 20.72 -7.53 14.86
N ALA A 23 21.75 -8.07 14.19
CA ALA A 23 21.79 -8.15 12.73
C ALA A 23 21.04 -9.39 12.24
N GLN A 24 19.73 -9.44 12.43
CA GLN A 24 18.89 -10.43 11.76
C GLN A 24 18.74 -10.00 10.30
N ALA A 25 19.16 -10.86 9.39
CA ALA A 25 18.84 -10.69 7.99
C ALA A 25 17.30 -10.58 7.87
N GLN A 26 16.83 -9.55 7.22
CA GLN A 26 15.40 -9.21 7.10
C GLN A 26 14.57 -10.34 6.46
N PHE A 27 15.22 -11.28 5.80
CA PHE A 27 14.65 -12.49 5.24
C PHE A 27 15.57 -13.67 5.52
N ASN A 28 15.19 -14.55 6.44
CA ASN A 28 15.88 -15.81 6.61
C ASN A 28 15.19 -16.90 5.77
N ASN A 29 15.93 -17.97 5.42
CA ASN A 29 15.41 -19.08 4.64
C ASN A 29 14.85 -20.22 5.51
N ASN A 30 14.58 -19.97 6.79
CA ASN A 30 14.11 -21.00 7.73
C ASN A 30 12.72 -21.56 7.38
N TRP A 31 11.96 -20.85 6.55
CA TRP A 31 10.67 -21.29 6.03
C TRP A 31 10.79 -22.36 4.92
N ILE A 32 11.99 -22.52 4.33
CA ILE A 32 12.23 -23.46 3.21
C ILE A 32 12.54 -24.84 3.78
N ASP A 33 11.67 -25.79 3.48
CA ASP A 33 11.97 -27.21 3.65
C ASP A 33 12.63 -27.73 2.36
N TYR A 34 13.91 -27.98 2.38
CA TYR A 34 14.68 -28.41 1.20
C TYR A 34 14.30 -29.80 0.67
N ASN A 35 13.42 -30.55 1.37
CA ASN A 35 12.87 -31.81 0.91
C ASN A 35 11.57 -31.63 0.10
N LYS A 36 11.05 -30.41 -0.02
CA LYS A 36 9.81 -30.08 -0.75
C LYS A 36 10.12 -29.41 -2.09
N THR A 37 9.20 -29.58 -3.04
CA THR A 37 9.18 -28.81 -4.27
C THR A 37 8.34 -27.54 -4.09
N TYR A 38 8.87 -26.40 -4.53
CA TYR A 38 8.19 -25.13 -4.52
C TYR A 38 7.95 -24.63 -5.94
N TYR A 39 6.70 -24.36 -6.25
CA TYR A 39 6.29 -23.81 -7.54
C TYR A 39 6.18 -22.32 -7.44
N LYS A 40 7.14 -21.61 -8.05
CA LYS A 40 7.21 -20.16 -8.03
C LYS A 40 6.29 -19.55 -9.10
N PHE A 41 5.47 -18.59 -8.70
CA PHE A 41 4.72 -17.74 -9.61
C PHE A 41 4.78 -16.29 -9.18
N LYS A 42 4.26 -15.38 -10.00
CA LYS A 42 4.41 -13.93 -9.80
C LYS A 42 3.06 -13.25 -9.68
N VAL A 43 2.98 -12.28 -8.77
CA VAL A 43 1.83 -11.38 -8.59
C VAL A 43 2.31 -9.95 -8.78
N GLY A 44 1.74 -9.25 -9.76
CA GLY A 44 2.12 -7.87 -10.12
C GLY A 44 1.07 -6.82 -9.76
N GLN A 45 0.00 -7.21 -9.05
CA GLN A 45 -1.08 -6.32 -8.63
C GLN A 45 -1.73 -6.84 -7.35
N ASP A 46 -2.14 -5.91 -6.47
CA ASP A 46 -2.90 -6.26 -5.26
C ASP A 46 -4.32 -6.71 -5.65
N GLY A 47 -4.82 -7.77 -5.00
CA GLY A 47 -6.19 -8.24 -5.21
C GLY A 47 -6.39 -9.74 -4.98
N LEU A 48 -7.63 -10.20 -5.13
CA LEU A 48 -7.95 -11.62 -5.05
C LEU A 48 -7.39 -12.36 -6.28
N CYS A 49 -6.62 -13.41 -6.00
CA CYS A 49 -5.99 -14.27 -6.99
C CYS A 49 -6.53 -15.68 -6.87
N ARG A 50 -6.92 -16.30 -8.00
CA ARG A 50 -7.38 -17.69 -8.05
C ARG A 50 -6.38 -18.58 -8.75
N ILE A 51 -6.19 -19.78 -8.20
CA ILE A 51 -5.44 -20.87 -8.80
C ILE A 51 -6.46 -21.96 -9.15
N PRO A 52 -6.92 -22.03 -10.40
CA PRO A 52 -7.87 -23.04 -10.83
C PRO A 52 -7.18 -24.40 -10.99
N LYS A 53 -7.98 -25.49 -11.01
CA LYS A 53 -7.48 -26.86 -11.26
C LYS A 53 -6.59 -26.95 -12.51
N THR A 54 -6.93 -26.23 -13.56
CA THR A 54 -6.15 -26.22 -14.82
C THR A 54 -4.72 -25.72 -14.63
N SER A 55 -4.49 -24.78 -13.72
CA SER A 55 -3.14 -24.33 -13.37
C SER A 55 -2.39 -25.42 -12.60
N LEU A 56 -3.06 -26.14 -11.69
CA LEU A 56 -2.46 -27.25 -10.95
C LEU A 56 -2.14 -28.42 -11.87
N LEU A 57 -2.99 -28.71 -12.87
CA LEU A 57 -2.74 -29.74 -13.89
C LEU A 57 -1.45 -29.45 -14.66
N SER A 58 -1.19 -28.18 -15.01
CA SER A 58 0.02 -27.80 -15.76
C SER A 58 1.33 -28.08 -15.02
N ILE A 59 1.28 -28.29 -13.72
CA ILE A 59 2.45 -28.57 -12.84
C ILE A 59 2.36 -29.94 -12.16
N GLY A 60 1.38 -30.79 -12.53
CA GLY A 60 1.22 -32.17 -12.02
C GLY A 60 0.70 -32.24 -10.59
N LEU A 61 -0.07 -31.23 -10.14
CA LEU A 61 -0.65 -31.17 -8.78
C LEU A 61 -2.18 -31.30 -8.77
N GLU A 62 -2.82 -31.62 -9.88
CA GLU A 62 -4.29 -31.72 -10.02
C GLU A 62 -4.93 -32.78 -9.13
N GLY A 63 -4.17 -33.81 -8.73
CA GLY A 63 -4.60 -34.87 -7.83
C GLY A 63 -4.33 -34.62 -6.35
N THR A 64 -3.79 -33.45 -6.00
CA THR A 64 -3.45 -33.12 -4.63
C THR A 64 -4.68 -32.64 -3.87
N PRO A 65 -5.00 -33.19 -2.67
CA PRO A 65 -6.08 -32.68 -1.84
C PRO A 65 -5.84 -31.22 -1.42
N VAL A 66 -6.92 -30.39 -1.42
CA VAL A 66 -6.84 -28.94 -1.21
C VAL A 66 -6.27 -28.57 0.17
N GLU A 67 -6.51 -29.39 1.18
CA GLU A 67 -6.02 -29.22 2.53
C GLU A 67 -4.48 -29.33 2.63
N GLN A 68 -3.82 -29.92 1.64
CA GLN A 68 -2.37 -30.09 1.62
C GLN A 68 -1.63 -28.94 0.94
N PHE A 69 -2.29 -28.04 0.24
CA PHE A 69 -1.61 -26.90 -0.36
C PHE A 69 -1.18 -25.88 0.71
N GLN A 70 0.03 -25.36 0.54
CA GLN A 70 0.63 -24.33 1.36
C GLN A 70 1.22 -23.24 0.46
N LEU A 71 0.93 -21.97 0.77
CA LEU A 71 1.39 -20.83 -0.02
C LEU A 71 2.28 -19.94 0.82
N TRP A 72 3.40 -19.50 0.25
CA TRP A 72 4.40 -18.68 0.92
C TRP A 72 4.67 -17.38 0.17
N ARG A 73 4.89 -16.29 0.90
CA ARG A 73 5.40 -15.01 0.41
C ARG A 73 6.32 -14.39 1.48
N ASN A 74 7.49 -13.93 1.08
CA ASN A 74 8.46 -13.27 1.98
C ASN A 74 8.72 -14.05 3.28
N GLY A 75 8.78 -15.40 3.21
CA GLY A 75 9.03 -16.24 4.37
C GLY A 75 7.83 -16.40 5.33
N GLN A 76 6.65 -15.92 4.96
CA GLN A 76 5.42 -16.08 5.72
C GLN A 76 4.40 -16.91 4.93
N GLU A 77 3.66 -17.75 5.65
CA GLU A 77 2.59 -18.51 5.06
C GLU A 77 1.39 -17.59 4.78
N VAL A 78 0.84 -17.69 3.56
CA VAL A 78 -0.31 -16.92 3.12
C VAL A 78 -1.56 -17.78 3.24
N PRO A 79 -2.61 -17.35 3.97
CA PRO A 79 -3.86 -18.09 4.09
C PRO A 79 -4.51 -18.33 2.74
N LEU A 80 -5.00 -19.56 2.52
CA LEU A 80 -5.75 -19.94 1.35
C LEU A 80 -7.24 -20.13 1.69
N PHE A 81 -8.11 -19.63 0.84
CA PHE A 81 -9.47 -20.12 0.73
C PHE A 81 -9.50 -21.27 -0.28
N THR A 82 -10.32 -22.28 0.00
CA THR A 82 -10.53 -23.42 -0.92
C THR A 82 -12.03 -23.52 -1.20
N SER A 83 -12.39 -23.62 -2.49
CA SER A 83 -13.81 -23.70 -2.89
C SER A 83 -14.53 -24.97 -2.40
N ILE A 84 -13.74 -25.98 -2.04
CA ILE A 84 -14.21 -27.20 -1.35
C ILE A 84 -13.45 -27.37 -0.03
N PRO A 85 -14.04 -27.95 1.01
CA PRO A 85 -13.38 -28.06 2.30
C PRO A 85 -12.21 -29.05 2.34
N THR A 86 -12.32 -30.17 1.60
CA THR A 86 -11.32 -31.24 1.55
C THR A 86 -11.39 -31.98 0.23
N GLY A 87 -10.32 -32.71 -0.10
CA GLY A 87 -10.25 -33.56 -1.30
C GLY A 87 -9.67 -32.85 -2.50
N VAL A 88 -9.86 -33.43 -3.68
CA VAL A 88 -9.28 -32.98 -4.96
C VAL A 88 -10.23 -32.02 -5.68
N LEU A 89 -9.71 -30.92 -6.21
CA LEU A 89 -10.52 -29.93 -6.95
C LEU A 89 -11.23 -30.55 -8.17
N GLY A 90 -12.51 -30.25 -8.31
CA GLY A 90 -13.27 -30.41 -9.55
C GLY A 90 -12.91 -29.34 -10.59
N ASP A 91 -13.56 -29.41 -11.77
CA ASP A 91 -13.18 -28.54 -12.90
C ASP A 91 -13.54 -27.07 -12.68
N SER A 92 -14.54 -26.77 -11.84
CA SER A 92 -14.95 -25.40 -11.47
C SER A 92 -14.36 -24.93 -10.14
N ASP A 93 -13.60 -25.77 -9.45
CA ASP A 93 -13.04 -25.47 -8.16
C ASP A 93 -11.69 -24.73 -8.25
N TYR A 94 -11.33 -24.06 -7.15
CA TYR A 94 -10.12 -23.26 -7.10
C TYR A 94 -9.58 -23.08 -5.68
N LEU A 95 -8.31 -22.70 -5.60
CA LEU A 95 -7.72 -22.08 -4.44
C LEU A 95 -7.77 -20.56 -4.65
N GLU A 96 -8.02 -19.79 -3.58
CA GLU A 96 -8.04 -18.32 -3.65
C GLU A 96 -7.23 -17.72 -2.51
N PHE A 97 -6.56 -16.61 -2.77
CA PHE A 97 -5.80 -15.87 -1.76
C PHE A 97 -5.78 -14.39 -2.13
N TYR A 98 -5.49 -13.53 -1.16
CA TYR A 98 -5.24 -12.12 -1.43
C TYR A 98 -3.78 -11.95 -1.86
N GLY A 99 -3.59 -11.67 -3.13
CA GLY A 99 -2.29 -11.39 -3.72
C GLY A 99 -1.86 -9.95 -3.43
N GLN A 100 -0.61 -9.77 -3.06
CA GLN A 100 0.01 -8.47 -2.88
C GLN A 100 1.25 -8.38 -3.75
N MET A 101 1.37 -7.31 -4.52
CA MET A 101 2.58 -7.01 -5.28
C MET A 101 3.74 -6.57 -4.37
N ASN A 102 4.93 -6.40 -4.92
CA ASN A 102 5.98 -5.66 -4.22
C ASN A 102 5.65 -4.17 -4.27
N ASP A 103 5.73 -3.54 -3.11
CA ASP A 103 5.66 -2.09 -3.00
C ASP A 103 7.06 -1.47 -2.90
N GLY A 104 7.12 -0.15 -2.83
CA GLY A 104 8.37 0.60 -2.70
C GLY A 104 8.87 0.75 -1.27
N LYS A 105 8.18 0.22 -0.25
CA LYS A 105 8.61 0.37 1.15
C LYS A 105 10.01 -0.18 1.42
N PRO A 106 10.42 -1.35 0.88
CA PRO A 106 11.79 -1.85 1.05
C PRO A 106 12.84 -0.93 0.45
N ASP A 107 12.50 -0.09 -0.52
CA ASP A 107 13.45 0.82 -1.17
C ASP A 107 13.88 1.98 -0.25
N ALA A 108 13.11 2.26 0.82
CA ALA A 108 13.41 3.33 1.77
C ALA A 108 14.82 3.26 2.36
N VAL A 109 15.36 2.06 2.56
CA VAL A 109 16.73 1.85 3.09
C VAL A 109 17.83 2.24 2.10
N MET A 110 17.52 2.38 0.81
CA MET A 110 18.47 2.82 -0.21
C MET A 110 18.70 4.34 -0.19
N TYR A 111 17.73 5.10 0.34
CA TYR A 111 17.82 6.56 0.39
C TYR A 111 18.79 7.00 1.49
N LYS A 112 19.52 8.09 1.26
CA LYS A 112 20.36 8.73 2.29
C LYS A 112 19.57 9.06 3.56
N ASN A 113 18.31 9.40 3.41
CA ASN A 113 17.32 9.54 4.46
C ASN A 113 16.02 8.90 3.98
N PRO A 114 15.44 7.93 4.69
CA PRO A 114 14.17 7.30 4.29
C PRO A 114 13.03 8.30 4.00
N ALA A 115 13.02 9.47 4.65
CA ALA A 115 12.04 10.53 4.39
C ALA A 115 12.20 11.21 3.00
N PHE A 116 13.26 10.93 2.27
CA PHE A 116 13.44 11.42 0.91
C PHE A 116 12.61 10.67 -0.13
N GLN A 117 12.15 9.46 0.21
CA GLN A 117 11.22 8.69 -0.60
C GLN A 117 9.83 9.35 -0.58
N LEU A 118 9.39 9.93 -1.69
CA LEU A 118 8.11 10.64 -1.77
C LEU A 118 6.91 9.72 -2.01
N SER A 119 7.15 8.51 -2.49
CA SER A 119 6.12 7.48 -2.72
C SER A 119 6.70 6.10 -2.45
N ASP A 120 5.97 5.33 -1.68
CA ASP A 120 6.32 3.96 -1.27
C ASP A 120 5.46 2.88 -1.97
N LYS A 121 4.65 3.28 -2.95
CA LYS A 121 3.77 2.34 -3.67
C LYS A 121 4.50 1.53 -4.74
N TRP A 122 5.39 2.17 -5.49
CA TRP A 122 6.08 1.55 -6.60
C TRP A 122 7.55 1.32 -6.27
N SER A 123 8.01 0.05 -6.36
CA SER A 123 9.43 -0.24 -6.22
C SER A 123 10.21 0.28 -7.42
N LEU A 124 11.42 0.77 -7.16
CA LEU A 124 12.39 1.13 -8.20
C LEU A 124 13.05 -0.09 -8.85
N GLN A 125 12.92 -1.28 -8.21
CA GLN A 125 13.51 -2.52 -8.68
C GLN A 125 12.49 -3.40 -9.40
N THR A 126 11.40 -3.78 -8.72
CA THR A 126 10.32 -4.59 -9.28
C THR A 126 9.07 -4.48 -8.42
N ASP A 127 7.93 -4.28 -9.05
CA ASP A 127 6.60 -4.35 -8.45
C ASP A 127 6.02 -5.78 -8.40
N THR A 128 6.72 -6.76 -8.98
CA THR A 128 6.25 -8.14 -9.06
C THR A 128 6.74 -8.97 -7.89
N ALA A 129 5.81 -9.37 -7.02
CA ALA A 129 6.08 -10.27 -5.89
C ALA A 129 6.20 -11.72 -6.31
N ALA A 130 7.09 -12.46 -5.67
CA ALA A 130 7.22 -13.90 -5.82
C ALA A 130 6.40 -14.64 -4.76
N TYR A 131 5.57 -15.57 -5.20
CA TYR A 131 4.83 -16.51 -4.37
C TYR A 131 5.32 -17.92 -4.64
N PHE A 132 5.22 -18.78 -3.63
CA PHE A 132 5.71 -20.16 -3.69
C PHE A 132 4.62 -21.10 -3.18
N LEU A 133 4.03 -21.88 -4.11
CA LEU A 133 3.08 -22.93 -3.77
C LEU A 133 3.84 -24.23 -3.51
N THR A 134 3.48 -24.95 -2.47
CA THR A 134 4.02 -26.28 -2.16
C THR A 134 2.95 -27.21 -1.60
N VAL A 135 3.28 -28.46 -1.45
CA VAL A 135 2.43 -29.48 -0.82
C VAL A 135 2.97 -29.80 0.57
N ASN A 136 2.12 -29.76 1.56
CA ASN A 136 2.43 -30.09 2.94
C ASN A 136 1.31 -30.97 3.54
N SER A 137 1.53 -32.27 3.59
CA SER A 137 0.55 -33.25 4.08
C SER A 137 0.60 -33.48 5.60
N GLY A 138 1.61 -32.98 6.28
CA GLY A 138 1.94 -33.34 7.65
C GLY A 138 1.46 -32.40 8.74
N SER A 139 0.89 -31.23 8.42
CA SER A 139 0.46 -30.24 9.40
C SER A 139 -0.71 -29.40 8.91
N ALA A 140 -1.37 -28.68 9.82
CA ALA A 140 -2.37 -27.69 9.47
C ALA A 140 -1.74 -26.55 8.69
N ASN A 141 -2.26 -26.28 7.50
CA ASN A 141 -1.85 -25.17 6.63
C ASN A 141 -2.75 -23.97 6.87
N ALA A 142 -2.25 -22.76 6.68
CA ALA A 142 -3.01 -21.54 6.90
C ALA A 142 -4.23 -21.47 5.96
N ARG A 143 -5.41 -21.23 6.54
CA ARG A 143 -6.69 -21.14 5.83
C ARG A 143 -7.50 -19.97 6.34
N PHE A 144 -8.29 -19.39 5.44
CA PHE A 144 -9.40 -18.54 5.87
C PHE A 144 -10.46 -19.39 6.58
N THR A 145 -10.85 -18.97 7.76
CA THR A 145 -11.93 -19.60 8.50
C THR A 145 -13.26 -19.08 7.98
N SER A 146 -14.13 -19.98 7.52
CA SER A 146 -15.48 -19.62 7.09
C SER A 146 -16.38 -19.37 8.29
N VAL A 147 -17.02 -18.20 8.33
CA VAL A 147 -18.00 -17.85 9.34
C VAL A 147 -19.33 -17.54 8.65
N THR A 148 -20.41 -18.14 9.15
CA THR A 148 -21.75 -17.84 8.61
C THR A 148 -22.17 -16.43 9.02
N ASN A 149 -22.51 -15.59 8.04
CA ASN A 149 -23.11 -14.29 8.29
C ASN A 149 -24.56 -14.51 8.79
N ASN A 150 -24.80 -14.33 10.09
CA ASN A 150 -26.11 -14.44 10.69
C ASN A 150 -26.49 -13.12 11.37
N ILE A 151 -27.44 -12.41 10.78
CA ILE A 151 -27.97 -11.15 11.30
C ILE A 151 -29.28 -11.31 12.10
N ALA A 152 -29.74 -12.54 12.31
CA ALA A 152 -30.94 -12.79 13.10
C ALA A 152 -30.75 -12.31 14.54
N GLY A 153 -31.64 -11.42 15.02
CA GLY A 153 -31.55 -10.82 16.35
C GLY A 153 -30.48 -9.71 16.47
N ASN A 154 -29.94 -9.22 15.38
CA ASN A 154 -29.03 -8.08 15.41
C ASN A 154 -29.71 -6.86 16.05
N THR A 155 -29.01 -6.23 17.00
CA THR A 155 -29.43 -4.98 17.67
C THR A 155 -28.43 -3.84 17.45
N LEU A 156 -27.33 -4.10 16.73
CA LEU A 156 -26.35 -3.08 16.43
C LEU A 156 -26.89 -2.15 15.34
N PRO A 157 -26.71 -0.83 15.48
CA PRO A 157 -27.02 0.09 14.40
C PRO A 157 -26.06 -0.17 13.22
N ALA A 158 -26.51 0.16 12.02
CA ALA A 158 -25.62 0.14 10.87
C ALA A 158 -24.49 1.17 11.03
N GLU A 159 -23.29 0.76 10.68
CA GLU A 159 -22.13 1.68 10.64
C GLU A 159 -22.42 2.81 9.63
N PRO A 160 -22.36 4.08 10.06
CA PRO A 160 -22.77 5.20 9.19
C PRO A 160 -21.79 5.48 8.06
N PHE A 161 -20.52 5.19 8.24
CA PHE A 161 -19.44 5.39 7.26
C PHE A 161 -18.18 4.61 7.65
N PHE A 162 -17.25 4.55 6.74
CA PHE A 162 -15.86 4.20 7.00
C PHE A 162 -14.94 5.30 6.50
N MET A 163 -13.74 5.42 7.06
CA MET A 163 -12.73 6.34 6.56
C MET A 163 -12.06 5.72 5.33
N HIS A 164 -12.31 6.32 4.18
CA HIS A 164 -11.74 5.88 2.91
C HIS A 164 -10.52 6.71 2.56
N THR A 165 -9.44 6.04 2.18
CA THR A 165 -8.25 6.69 1.64
C THR A 165 -8.26 6.58 0.12
N LEU A 166 -8.46 7.69 -0.55
CA LEU A 166 -8.24 7.82 -1.98
C LEU A 166 -6.75 8.13 -2.19
N GLU A 167 -6.04 7.17 -2.75
CA GLU A 167 -4.60 7.29 -2.99
C GLU A 167 -4.31 7.57 -4.47
N ARG A 168 -3.40 8.50 -4.72
CA ARG A 168 -2.84 8.75 -6.04
C ARG A 168 -1.32 8.73 -5.96
N HIS A 169 -0.72 7.64 -6.41
CA HIS A 169 0.72 7.47 -6.55
C HIS A 169 1.09 7.63 -8.02
N PHE A 170 2.06 8.48 -8.30
CA PHE A 170 2.45 8.80 -9.66
C PHE A 170 3.57 7.87 -10.17
N ARG A 171 3.50 7.54 -11.46
CA ARG A 171 4.50 6.71 -12.16
C ARG A 171 4.72 7.20 -13.59
N ASP A 172 4.63 8.49 -13.81
CA ASP A 172 4.73 9.06 -15.15
C ASP A 172 6.20 9.14 -15.60
N GLN A 173 7.11 9.36 -14.64
CA GLN A 173 8.56 9.44 -14.85
C GLN A 173 9.34 9.04 -13.60
N ILE A 174 10.63 8.78 -13.74
CA ILE A 174 11.57 8.72 -12.62
C ILE A 174 12.24 10.09 -12.50
N ASN A 175 12.05 10.73 -11.35
CA ASN A 175 12.77 11.95 -11.00
C ASN A 175 14.17 11.59 -10.49
N ALA A 176 15.18 12.33 -10.92
CA ALA A 176 16.57 12.04 -10.57
C ALA A 176 16.94 12.43 -9.14
N GLY A 177 16.12 13.26 -8.48
CA GLY A 177 16.45 13.82 -7.18
C GLY A 177 17.59 14.81 -7.23
N PHE A 178 17.83 15.52 -6.12
CA PHE A 178 18.92 16.49 -6.02
C PHE A 178 19.48 16.56 -4.61
N ALA A 179 20.79 16.71 -4.51
CA ALA A 179 21.51 17.02 -3.29
C ALA A 179 22.08 18.43 -3.35
N SER A 180 22.13 19.11 -2.20
CA SER A 180 22.90 20.35 -2.06
C SER A 180 24.30 19.97 -1.59
N VAL A 181 25.30 20.28 -2.39
CA VAL A 181 26.71 20.04 -2.07
C VAL A 181 27.46 21.37 -2.19
N VAL A 182 28.03 21.84 -1.06
CA VAL A 182 28.81 23.09 -1.01
C VAL A 182 28.05 24.27 -1.66
N GLY A 183 26.73 24.36 -1.39
CA GLY A 183 25.89 25.43 -1.92
C GLY A 183 25.48 25.27 -3.39
N VAL A 184 25.78 24.15 -4.00
CA VAL A 184 25.40 23.84 -5.39
C VAL A 184 24.47 22.63 -5.40
N TYR A 185 23.40 22.68 -6.21
CA TYR A 185 22.51 21.53 -6.43
C TYR A 185 23.11 20.62 -7.50
N VAL A 186 23.33 19.36 -7.14
CA VAL A 186 23.95 18.36 -8.01
C VAL A 186 23.19 17.04 -7.95
N TYR A 187 23.31 16.27 -9.03
CA TYR A 187 22.95 14.84 -8.98
C TYR A 187 23.99 14.09 -8.16
N SER A 188 23.55 13.10 -7.43
CA SER A 188 24.44 12.17 -6.75
C SER A 188 24.15 10.73 -7.21
N SER A 189 25.10 9.84 -6.97
CA SER A 189 24.92 8.41 -7.23
C SER A 189 24.12 7.69 -6.16
N SER A 190 23.75 8.40 -5.09
CA SER A 190 22.93 7.87 -3.99
C SER A 190 21.52 8.40 -4.12
N TYR A 191 20.57 7.66 -3.62
CA TYR A 191 19.16 8.05 -3.59
C TYR A 191 18.96 9.32 -2.77
N ASP A 192 18.77 10.43 -3.46
CA ASP A 192 18.65 11.77 -2.91
C ASP A 192 17.17 12.18 -2.72
N ASN A 193 16.99 13.38 -2.15
CA ASN A 193 15.67 13.95 -1.93
C ASN A 193 14.91 14.11 -3.26
N GLY A 194 13.71 13.58 -3.33
CA GLY A 194 12.84 13.63 -4.51
C GLY A 194 13.16 12.62 -5.61
N GLU A 195 14.17 11.75 -5.43
CA GLU A 195 14.45 10.67 -6.39
C GLU A 195 13.36 9.61 -6.34
N GLY A 196 13.00 9.07 -7.50
CA GLY A 196 12.05 7.97 -7.64
C GLY A 196 10.88 8.27 -8.57
N TRP A 197 9.88 7.40 -8.51
CA TRP A 197 8.68 7.56 -9.33
C TRP A 197 7.92 8.83 -8.97
N SER A 198 7.53 9.60 -9.99
CA SER A 198 6.82 10.87 -9.82
C SER A 198 5.84 11.14 -10.95
N SER A 199 5.01 12.18 -10.74
CA SER A 199 4.21 12.78 -11.79
C SER A 199 5.09 13.39 -12.89
N ARG A 200 4.48 13.68 -14.05
CA ARG A 200 5.06 14.64 -14.98
C ARG A 200 5.43 15.95 -14.27
N ASN A 201 6.28 16.74 -14.89
CA ASN A 201 6.52 18.10 -14.43
C ASN A 201 5.23 18.92 -14.45
N ILE A 202 4.92 19.55 -13.34
CA ILE A 202 3.83 20.50 -13.16
C ILE A 202 4.48 21.89 -13.23
N GLN A 203 4.00 22.72 -14.14
CA GLN A 203 4.50 24.06 -14.36
C GLN A 203 3.42 25.10 -14.04
N PRO A 204 3.75 26.37 -13.82
CA PRO A 204 2.78 27.41 -13.55
C PRO A 204 1.64 27.46 -14.57
N VAL A 205 1.95 27.24 -15.84
CA VAL A 205 1.00 27.27 -16.96
C VAL A 205 0.32 25.91 -17.23
N THR A 206 0.80 24.82 -16.65
CA THR A 206 0.26 23.46 -16.83
C THR A 206 0.03 22.75 -15.49
N PRO A 207 -0.93 23.21 -14.69
CA PRO A 207 -1.25 22.58 -13.40
C PRO A 207 -1.66 21.12 -13.59
N LEU A 208 -1.53 20.33 -12.54
CA LEU A 208 -2.15 19.02 -12.46
C LEU A 208 -3.60 19.18 -12.06
N VAL A 209 -4.51 18.53 -12.78
CA VAL A 209 -5.94 18.50 -12.48
C VAL A 209 -6.41 17.07 -12.55
N GLU A 210 -6.90 16.54 -11.43
CA GLU A 210 -7.49 15.22 -11.31
C GLU A 210 -8.97 15.35 -10.98
N GLN A 211 -9.80 14.47 -11.54
CA GLN A 211 -11.24 14.47 -11.35
C GLN A 211 -11.70 13.11 -10.81
N TYR A 212 -12.56 13.15 -9.82
CA TYR A 212 -13.11 11.97 -9.15
C TYR A 212 -14.63 12.01 -9.19
N ASN A 213 -15.21 10.98 -9.79
CA ASN A 213 -16.65 10.83 -9.87
C ASN A 213 -17.17 10.09 -8.64
N ASN A 214 -18.30 10.55 -8.09
CA ASN A 214 -19.08 9.81 -7.10
C ASN A 214 -18.24 9.30 -5.92
N LEU A 215 -17.63 10.20 -5.15
CA LEU A 215 -16.86 9.86 -3.96
C LEU A 215 -17.73 9.24 -2.85
N PHE A 216 -19.06 9.34 -2.96
CA PHE A 216 -20.02 8.83 -1.97
C PHE A 216 -19.71 9.28 -0.54
N VAL A 217 -19.42 10.57 -0.38
CA VAL A 217 -19.07 11.15 0.92
C VAL A 217 -20.26 10.99 1.89
N ALA A 218 -19.96 10.50 3.09
CA ALA A 218 -20.98 10.33 4.12
C ALA A 218 -21.28 11.67 4.81
N PRO A 219 -22.54 12.08 4.90
CA PRO A 219 -22.92 13.29 5.62
C PRO A 219 -22.71 13.10 7.12
N GLY A 220 -22.27 14.17 7.80
CA GLY A 220 -22.07 14.16 9.25
C GLY A 220 -20.84 13.40 9.75
N GLY A 221 -20.01 12.88 8.86
CA GLY A 221 -18.71 12.32 9.20
C GLY A 221 -17.66 13.39 9.53
N PRO A 222 -16.46 12.99 9.96
CA PRO A 222 -15.37 13.92 10.27
C PRO A 222 -14.87 14.66 9.02
N ASP A 223 -14.23 15.79 9.24
CA ASP A 223 -13.60 16.56 8.17
C ASP A 223 -12.50 15.74 7.46
N PRO A 224 -12.43 15.82 6.12
CA PRO A 224 -11.39 15.17 5.34
C PRO A 224 -10.00 15.71 5.62
N VAL A 225 -9.01 14.83 5.39
CA VAL A 225 -7.59 15.16 5.48
C VAL A 225 -6.93 14.92 4.13
N PHE A 226 -6.19 15.90 3.64
CA PHE A 226 -5.37 15.79 2.44
C PHE A 226 -3.89 15.71 2.79
N ARG A 227 -3.18 14.74 2.24
CA ARG A 227 -1.74 14.54 2.38
C ARG A 227 -1.09 14.61 1.02
N ILE A 228 0.07 15.25 0.93
CA ILE A 228 0.81 15.38 -0.31
C ILE A 228 2.31 15.24 -0.07
N ALA A 229 3.00 14.61 -1.01
CA ALA A 229 4.45 14.58 -1.12
C ALA A 229 4.86 15.14 -2.48
N ALA A 230 5.40 16.35 -2.46
CA ALA A 230 5.82 17.10 -3.64
C ALA A 230 7.31 17.45 -3.57
N PHE A 231 7.92 17.68 -4.72
CA PHE A 231 9.31 18.04 -4.85
C PHE A 231 9.51 19.16 -5.88
N GLY A 232 10.31 20.17 -5.52
CA GLY A 232 10.75 21.22 -6.44
C GLY A 232 11.80 20.70 -7.40
N ASN A 233 11.59 20.90 -8.70
CA ASN A 233 12.45 20.33 -9.75
C ASN A 233 13.11 21.41 -10.63
N ALA A 234 13.36 22.59 -10.06
CA ALA A 234 14.05 23.71 -10.70
C ALA A 234 14.58 24.71 -9.65
N PRO A 235 15.63 25.50 -9.96
CA PRO A 235 16.28 26.42 -9.03
C PRO A 235 15.51 27.76 -8.89
N ASN A 236 14.19 27.69 -8.63
CA ASN A 236 13.35 28.89 -8.51
C ASN A 236 12.64 28.94 -7.16
N ALA A 237 12.33 30.16 -6.72
CA ALA A 237 11.43 30.35 -5.59
C ALA A 237 9.98 30.17 -6.03
N ARG A 238 9.19 29.40 -5.26
CA ARG A 238 7.79 29.11 -5.55
C ARG A 238 6.98 28.78 -4.32
N SER A 239 5.66 28.74 -4.51
CA SER A 239 4.73 28.09 -3.59
C SER A 239 3.94 26.99 -4.30
N LEU A 240 3.70 25.89 -3.62
CA LEU A 240 2.75 24.86 -3.99
C LEU A 240 1.35 25.28 -3.52
N ARG A 241 0.33 25.22 -4.39
CA ARG A 241 -1.08 25.41 -4.02
C ARG A 241 -1.92 24.20 -4.37
N ILE A 242 -2.79 23.80 -3.41
CA ILE A 242 -3.77 22.75 -3.60
C ILE A 242 -5.17 23.35 -3.52
N ASN A 243 -5.98 23.06 -4.53
CA ASN A 243 -7.40 23.40 -4.52
C ASN A 243 -8.25 22.14 -4.58
N VAL A 244 -9.32 22.11 -3.79
CA VAL A 244 -10.42 21.15 -3.90
C VAL A 244 -11.65 21.92 -4.38
N ASN A 245 -12.18 21.52 -5.52
CA ASN A 245 -13.37 22.15 -6.13
C ASN A 245 -13.26 23.68 -6.26
N GLY A 246 -12.06 24.17 -6.55
CA GLY A 246 -11.77 25.60 -6.70
C GLY A 246 -11.39 26.32 -5.41
N THR A 247 -11.63 25.72 -4.24
CA THR A 247 -11.25 26.29 -2.94
C THR A 247 -9.83 25.91 -2.57
N THR A 248 -9.00 26.88 -2.21
CA THR A 248 -7.63 26.63 -1.72
C THR A 248 -7.68 26.00 -0.34
N ILE A 249 -7.12 24.79 -0.20
CA ILE A 249 -7.00 24.11 1.08
C ILE A 249 -5.57 24.16 1.64
N LEU A 250 -4.57 24.33 0.77
CA LEU A 250 -3.17 24.44 1.15
C LEU A 250 -2.44 25.41 0.22
N GLU A 251 -1.63 26.29 0.79
CA GLU A 251 -0.58 27.01 0.09
C GLU A 251 0.71 26.92 0.92
N ARG A 252 1.78 26.39 0.32
CA ARG A 252 3.03 26.14 1.02
C ARG A 252 4.22 26.55 0.18
N ARG A 253 5.10 27.38 0.75
CA ARG A 253 6.38 27.73 0.12
C ARG A 253 7.25 26.50 -0.01
N MET A 254 7.80 26.30 -1.20
CA MET A 254 8.62 25.15 -1.56
C MET A 254 9.70 25.59 -2.59
N ASP A 255 10.72 26.29 -2.12
CA ASP A 255 11.75 26.86 -2.97
C ASP A 255 12.73 25.79 -3.46
N PHE A 256 13.29 26.00 -4.64
CA PHE A 256 14.38 25.24 -5.22
C PHE A 256 14.06 23.74 -5.32
N PHE A 257 15.00 22.89 -4.91
CA PHE A 257 14.90 21.43 -4.89
C PHE A 257 14.49 20.90 -3.49
N ASN A 258 13.59 21.59 -2.84
CA ASN A 258 13.06 21.16 -1.56
C ASN A 258 11.81 20.30 -1.73
N ALA A 259 11.61 19.37 -0.81
CA ALA A 259 10.36 18.62 -0.69
C ALA A 259 9.33 19.39 0.14
N ALA A 260 8.06 19.21 -0.19
CA ALA A 260 6.92 19.59 0.63
C ALA A 260 6.09 18.34 0.94
N ILE A 261 6.27 17.79 2.14
CA ILE A 261 5.44 16.71 2.68
C ILE A 261 4.49 17.38 3.68
N GLN A 262 3.21 17.43 3.35
CA GLN A 262 2.22 18.22 4.10
C GLN A 262 0.95 17.41 4.34
N GLU A 263 0.30 17.71 5.46
CA GLU A 263 -1.03 17.24 5.80
C GLU A 263 -1.90 18.47 6.15
N VAL A 264 -3.15 18.49 5.68
CA VAL A 264 -4.10 19.56 5.96
C VAL A 264 -5.52 18.99 6.04
N GLY A 265 -6.25 19.36 7.10
CA GLY A 265 -7.69 19.15 7.20
C GLY A 265 -8.45 20.22 6.42
N PHE A 266 -9.61 19.87 5.88
CA PHE A 266 -10.48 20.82 5.18
C PHE A 266 -11.96 20.45 5.36
N ALA A 267 -12.86 21.41 5.15
CA ALA A 267 -14.28 21.23 5.44
C ALA A 267 -14.93 20.18 4.53
N ALA A 268 -15.66 19.23 5.11
CA ALA A 268 -16.29 18.10 4.41
C ALA A 268 -17.24 18.55 3.29
N ASN A 269 -17.89 19.71 3.41
CA ASN A 269 -18.80 20.26 2.41
C ASN A 269 -18.12 20.70 1.09
N LEU A 270 -16.80 20.68 1.04
CA LEU A 270 -16.05 20.88 -0.21
C LEU A 270 -16.08 19.66 -1.12
N LEU A 271 -16.45 18.47 -0.62
CA LEU A 271 -16.57 17.22 -1.36
C LEU A 271 -18.04 16.82 -1.59
N GLY A 272 -18.24 15.77 -2.37
CA GLY A 272 -19.55 15.13 -2.59
C GLY A 272 -20.30 15.69 -3.79
N ARG A 273 -19.60 16.34 -4.72
CA ARG A 273 -20.14 16.73 -6.03
C ARG A 273 -20.21 15.50 -6.95
N PRO A 274 -21.01 15.53 -8.02
CA PRO A 274 -20.95 14.48 -9.03
C PRO A 274 -19.54 14.26 -9.57
N VAL A 275 -18.77 15.36 -9.69
CA VAL A 275 -17.35 15.34 -10.04
C VAL A 275 -16.61 16.26 -9.07
N ASP A 276 -15.77 15.66 -8.23
CA ASP A 276 -14.86 16.40 -7.37
C ASP A 276 -13.52 16.60 -8.07
N THR A 277 -12.95 17.79 -7.98
CA THR A 277 -11.72 18.18 -8.68
C THR A 277 -10.62 18.54 -7.68
N ILE A 278 -9.46 17.93 -7.84
CA ILE A 278 -8.22 18.29 -7.16
C ILE A 278 -7.31 18.99 -8.16
N ARG A 279 -6.85 20.20 -7.84
CA ARG A 279 -5.89 20.95 -8.65
C ARG A 279 -4.62 21.21 -7.84
N VAL A 280 -3.48 20.87 -8.42
CA VAL A 280 -2.15 21.20 -7.90
C VAL A 280 -1.48 22.20 -8.82
N THR A 281 -1.02 23.30 -8.26
CA THR A 281 -0.46 24.43 -9.02
C THR A 281 0.91 24.82 -8.46
N ASP A 282 1.86 25.03 -9.36
CA ASP A 282 3.11 25.72 -9.09
C ASP A 282 2.86 27.22 -9.19
N LEU A 283 3.08 27.93 -8.11
CA LEU A 283 2.94 29.40 -8.03
C LEU A 283 4.30 30.07 -8.16
N SER A 284 4.94 29.89 -9.30
CA SER A 284 6.19 30.57 -9.64
C SER A 284 5.92 31.70 -10.63
N GLY A 285 6.72 32.78 -10.54
CA GLY A 285 6.78 33.81 -11.56
C GLY A 285 7.59 33.41 -12.81
N VAL A 286 8.22 32.24 -12.78
CA VAL A 286 9.06 31.71 -13.86
C VAL A 286 8.29 30.64 -14.62
N ALA A 287 7.89 30.88 -15.85
CA ALA A 287 7.03 29.98 -16.63
C ALA A 287 7.63 28.57 -16.85
N SER A 288 8.96 28.44 -16.87
CA SER A 288 9.67 27.17 -16.99
C SER A 288 9.93 26.47 -15.67
N ASP A 289 9.42 26.98 -14.56
CA ASP A 289 9.53 26.34 -13.25
C ASP A 289 8.82 25.00 -13.21
N ARG A 290 9.23 24.12 -12.30
CA ARG A 290 8.73 22.74 -12.24
C ARG A 290 8.65 22.23 -10.82
N ILE A 291 7.56 21.56 -10.55
CA ILE A 291 7.39 20.66 -9.38
C ILE A 291 6.98 19.27 -9.86
N THR A 292 7.24 18.26 -9.06
CA THR A 292 6.75 16.89 -9.25
C THR A 292 6.07 16.39 -7.98
N LEU A 293 5.15 15.43 -8.13
CA LEU A 293 4.50 14.75 -7.01
C LEU A 293 4.92 13.29 -6.97
N GLY A 294 5.30 12.79 -5.81
CA GLY A 294 5.39 11.34 -5.56
C GLY A 294 4.00 10.75 -5.35
N LYS A 295 3.22 11.37 -4.45
CA LYS A 295 1.84 10.96 -4.15
C LYS A 295 1.02 12.09 -3.57
N TYR A 296 -0.30 11.88 -3.57
CA TYR A 296 -1.20 12.47 -2.60
C TYR A 296 -2.24 11.45 -2.13
N GLU A 297 -2.82 11.70 -0.97
CA GLU A 297 -3.87 10.91 -0.35
C GLU A 297 -4.97 11.86 0.12
N MET A 298 -6.21 11.43 0.00
CA MET A 298 -7.37 12.11 0.58
C MET A 298 -8.13 11.12 1.43
N VAL A 299 -8.13 11.32 2.74
CA VAL A 299 -8.87 10.52 3.71
C VAL A 299 -10.17 11.21 4.02
N TYR A 300 -11.31 10.55 3.78
CA TYR A 300 -12.63 11.14 3.96
C TYR A 300 -13.66 10.11 4.43
N PRO A 301 -14.74 10.52 5.10
CA PRO A 301 -15.83 9.62 5.47
C PRO A 301 -16.61 9.21 4.24
N ARG A 302 -16.69 7.91 3.96
CA ARG A 302 -17.37 7.34 2.79
C ARG A 302 -18.53 6.45 3.24
N GLN A 303 -19.65 6.54 2.54
CA GLN A 303 -20.76 5.62 2.67
C GLN A 303 -20.35 4.21 2.23
N PHE A 304 -21.03 3.18 2.76
CA PHE A 304 -20.88 1.80 2.29
C PHE A 304 -21.53 1.58 0.91
N ASN A 305 -21.31 2.52 0.02
CA ASN A 305 -21.68 2.45 -1.38
C ASN A 305 -20.44 2.14 -2.22
N PHE A 306 -20.41 0.96 -2.84
CA PHE A 306 -19.23 0.49 -3.57
C PHE A 306 -19.25 0.84 -5.06
N GLY A 307 -20.22 1.63 -5.52
CA GLY A 307 -20.22 2.26 -6.83
C GLY A 307 -20.27 1.29 -8.01
N GLY A 308 -20.83 0.09 -7.82
CA GLY A 308 -20.88 -0.94 -8.85
C GLY A 308 -19.59 -1.77 -8.97
N SER A 309 -18.67 -1.66 -8.02
CA SER A 309 -17.47 -2.50 -7.99
C SER A 309 -17.81 -3.94 -7.57
N SER A 310 -17.15 -4.92 -8.18
CA SER A 310 -17.20 -6.35 -7.79
C SER A 310 -16.10 -6.73 -6.78
N LEU A 311 -15.15 -5.82 -6.51
CA LEU A 311 -14.13 -5.96 -5.48
C LEU A 311 -13.94 -4.62 -4.79
N PHE A 312 -14.02 -4.58 -3.48
CA PHE A 312 -13.82 -3.37 -2.71
C PHE A 312 -13.10 -3.67 -1.39
N THR A 313 -12.11 -2.87 -1.06
CA THR A 313 -11.35 -2.98 0.20
C THR A 313 -11.64 -1.75 1.06
N PHE A 314 -11.91 -1.97 2.34
CA PHE A 314 -12.14 -0.90 3.32
C PHE A 314 -11.61 -1.33 4.67
N THR A 315 -11.43 -0.36 5.57
CA THR A 315 -10.95 -0.60 6.93
C THR A 315 -11.96 -0.03 7.92
N LEU A 316 -12.24 -0.79 8.97
CA LEU A 316 -13.05 -0.37 10.11
C LEU A 316 -12.18 -0.32 11.37
N PRO A 317 -12.51 0.54 12.33
CA PRO A 317 -11.93 0.44 13.67
C PRO A 317 -12.25 -0.93 14.30
N ALA A 318 -11.33 -1.44 15.11
CA ALA A 318 -11.57 -2.65 15.87
C ALA A 318 -12.79 -2.47 16.79
N SER A 319 -13.68 -3.45 16.83
CA SER A 319 -14.89 -3.46 17.66
C SER A 319 -14.95 -4.74 18.49
N ASN A 320 -15.19 -4.60 19.80
CA ASN A 320 -15.41 -5.74 20.69
C ASN A 320 -16.83 -6.33 20.60
N THR A 321 -17.77 -5.60 19.97
CA THR A 321 -19.18 -6.00 19.82
C THR A 321 -19.52 -6.41 18.39
N GLY A 322 -18.57 -6.30 17.47
CA GLY A 322 -18.80 -6.46 16.03
C GLY A 322 -19.27 -5.17 15.38
N ASN A 323 -19.40 -5.20 14.06
CA ASN A 323 -19.91 -4.11 13.23
C ASN A 323 -21.06 -4.64 12.38
N TYR A 324 -22.15 -3.89 12.29
CA TYR A 324 -23.25 -4.17 11.37
C TYR A 324 -23.14 -3.27 10.15
N LEU A 325 -23.06 -3.85 8.96
CA LEU A 325 -22.80 -3.14 7.71
C LEU A 325 -23.99 -3.28 6.76
N GLU A 326 -24.43 -2.16 6.20
CA GLU A 326 -25.37 -2.12 5.09
C GLU A 326 -24.65 -1.68 3.82
N ILE A 327 -24.21 -2.64 3.01
CA ILE A 327 -23.44 -2.39 1.78
C ILE A 327 -24.41 -2.26 0.60
N SER A 328 -24.23 -1.20 -0.19
CA SER A 328 -25.01 -0.94 -1.39
C SER A 328 -24.14 -0.86 -2.64
N ALA A 329 -24.77 -1.00 -3.81
CA ALA A 329 -24.14 -0.90 -5.13
C ALA A 329 -22.86 -1.77 -5.27
N PHE A 330 -22.88 -3.00 -4.73
CA PHE A 330 -21.85 -4.00 -5.01
C PHE A 330 -22.30 -4.86 -6.20
N ALA A 331 -21.44 -5.02 -7.22
CA ALA A 331 -21.74 -5.85 -8.37
C ALA A 331 -21.44 -7.33 -8.05
N SER A 332 -22.48 -8.08 -7.70
CA SER A 332 -22.37 -9.50 -7.33
C SER A 332 -22.76 -10.47 -8.43
N ASP A 333 -23.27 -9.98 -9.56
CA ASP A 333 -23.75 -10.78 -10.69
C ASP A 333 -24.71 -11.94 -10.29
N GLY A 334 -25.50 -11.69 -9.23
CA GLY A 334 -26.45 -12.67 -8.71
C GLY A 334 -25.83 -13.75 -7.79
N VAL A 335 -24.52 -13.67 -7.53
CA VAL A 335 -23.83 -14.55 -6.57
C VAL A 335 -23.70 -13.82 -5.22
N ALA A 336 -23.90 -14.55 -4.12
CA ALA A 336 -23.71 -13.98 -2.78
C ALA A 336 -22.27 -13.48 -2.63
N PRO A 337 -22.06 -12.21 -2.21
CA PRO A 337 -20.73 -11.67 -2.00
C PRO A 337 -20.04 -12.36 -0.82
N VAL A 338 -18.72 -12.45 -0.88
CA VAL A 338 -17.88 -12.96 0.21
C VAL A 338 -17.10 -11.79 0.81
N LEU A 339 -17.15 -11.69 2.14
CA LEU A 339 -16.34 -10.72 2.88
C LEU A 339 -15.13 -11.45 3.49
N TYR A 340 -13.93 -10.99 3.17
CA TYR A 340 -12.69 -11.47 3.79
C TYR A 340 -12.22 -10.47 4.84
N GLU A 341 -11.99 -10.97 6.06
CA GLU A 341 -11.23 -10.23 7.05
C GLU A 341 -9.74 -10.51 6.83
N MET A 342 -8.98 -9.43 6.59
CA MET A 342 -7.56 -9.52 6.22
C MET A 342 -6.62 -9.20 7.39
N THR A 343 -7.15 -8.65 8.48
CA THR A 343 -6.40 -8.28 9.69
C THR A 343 -6.90 -9.14 10.84
N GLY A 344 -6.16 -10.18 11.17
CA GLY A 344 -6.42 -11.05 12.31
C GLY A 344 -5.42 -10.85 13.43
#